data_7acaa6f96a60fa4b8ee58cb9f9db0bb6
#
_entry.id   7acaa6f96a60fa4b8ee58cb9f9db0bb6
#
_cell.length_a   1.000
_cell.length_b   1.000
_cell.length_c   1.000
_cell.angle_alpha   90.00
_cell.angle_beta   90.00
_cell.angle_gamma   90.00
#
_symmetry.space_group_name_H-M   'P 1'
#
loop_
_entity.id
_entity.type
_entity.pdbx_description
1 polymer ?
#
loop_
_entity_poly.entity_id
_entity_poly.type
_entity_poly.pdbx_seq_one_letter_code
_entity_poly.pdbx_strand_id
1 'polypeptide(L)'
;MLRVFTRSARLYDAVYASIRDYPREAAELDRLIQERRPGARTLLDVACGTGAHLEHLTGYEPEGLDLDPEMLAIARQRLPNAVFHEGDMADFDLGKRYDAVVCMFSSVGYVRIEDRLRSAIAALARHLEPGGVVVVEPWLSPDDWRDGHVGAVFIDKPELKIARMNVAARDGNVSIVDFEYLVGTPDGIERFTEHHELGLFTIEQYLEAFRAAGVEVEHDPEGPMGRGLYVGRAAP
;
A
#
# COMPACT_ATOMS: atom_id res chain seq x y z
N MET A 1 -3.44 14.65 3.23
CA MET A 1 -3.96 13.30 3.56
C MET A 1 -3.95 13.13 5.08
N LEU A 2 -4.92 12.39 5.67
CA LEU A 2 -4.93 12.16 7.12
C LEU A 2 -4.01 11.00 7.47
N ARG A 3 -3.29 11.10 8.59
CA ARG A 3 -2.56 9.98 9.18
C ARG A 3 -3.58 9.05 9.84
N VAL A 4 -3.61 7.79 9.47
CA VAL A 4 -4.67 6.87 9.93
C VAL A 4 -4.19 5.83 10.93
N PHE A 5 -2.90 5.48 10.94
CA PHE A 5 -2.34 4.41 11.79
C PHE A 5 -1.69 4.89 13.08
N THR A 6 -1.94 6.13 13.53
CA THR A 6 -1.27 6.76 14.69
C THR A 6 -1.33 5.96 15.98
N ARG A 7 -2.38 5.16 16.21
CA ARG A 7 -2.51 4.33 17.41
C ARG A 7 -2.20 2.85 17.17
N SER A 8 -2.43 2.37 15.96
CA SER A 8 -2.23 0.96 15.62
C SER A 8 -0.89 0.66 14.95
N ALA A 9 -0.04 1.65 14.66
CA ALA A 9 1.26 1.42 14.01
C ALA A 9 2.05 0.28 14.69
N ARG A 10 2.10 0.27 16.02
CA ARG A 10 2.74 -0.79 16.84
C ARG A 10 2.07 -2.17 16.70
N LEU A 11 0.80 -2.22 16.30
CA LEU A 11 0.00 -3.44 16.15
C LEU A 11 -0.11 -3.88 14.69
N TYR A 12 0.30 -3.00 13.76
CA TYR A 12 0.14 -3.18 12.32
C TYR A 12 0.65 -4.54 11.86
N ASP A 13 1.91 -4.83 12.17
CA ASP A 13 2.53 -6.09 11.74
C ASP A 13 1.84 -7.32 12.39
N ALA A 14 1.43 -7.21 13.66
CA ALA A 14 0.75 -8.32 14.34
C ALA A 14 -0.60 -8.65 13.67
N VAL A 15 -1.33 -7.61 13.23
CA VAL A 15 -2.62 -7.75 12.55
C VAL A 15 -2.43 -8.23 11.12
N TYR A 16 -1.58 -7.57 10.35
CA TYR A 16 -1.51 -7.81 8.90
C TYR A 16 -0.65 -9.02 8.52
N ALA A 17 0.34 -9.41 9.31
CA ALA A 17 1.04 -10.69 9.14
C ALA A 17 0.14 -11.92 9.35
N SER A 18 -1.07 -11.75 9.92
CA SER A 18 -2.04 -12.84 10.03
C SER A 18 -2.89 -13.06 8.76
N ILE A 19 -2.88 -12.10 7.85
CA ILE A 19 -3.71 -12.10 6.64
C ILE A 19 -2.91 -11.88 5.35
N ARG A 20 -1.63 -11.56 5.45
CA ARG A 20 -0.71 -11.34 4.32
C ARG A 20 0.47 -12.30 4.37
N ASP A 21 0.87 -12.79 3.22
CA ASP A 21 2.08 -13.58 3.02
C ASP A 21 3.14 -12.71 2.33
N TYR A 22 3.76 -11.79 3.11
CA TYR A 22 4.75 -10.85 2.58
C TYR A 22 5.90 -11.51 1.81
N PRO A 23 6.48 -12.66 2.25
CA PRO A 23 7.49 -13.35 1.47
C PRO A 23 7.02 -13.77 0.08
N ARG A 24 5.80 -14.33 -0.01
CA ARG A 24 5.20 -14.76 -1.28
C ARG A 24 4.89 -13.57 -2.19
N GLU A 25 4.33 -12.50 -1.62
CA GLU A 25 3.99 -11.28 -2.36
C GLU A 25 5.25 -10.59 -2.89
N ALA A 26 6.31 -10.50 -2.08
CA ALA A 26 7.59 -9.96 -2.51
C ALA A 26 8.24 -10.80 -3.61
N ALA A 27 8.15 -12.13 -3.53
CA ALA A 27 8.65 -13.01 -4.59
C ALA A 27 7.87 -12.83 -5.91
N GLU A 28 6.56 -12.62 -5.85
CA GLU A 28 5.74 -12.32 -7.01
C GLU A 28 6.06 -10.93 -7.59
N LEU A 29 6.26 -9.91 -6.75
CA LEU A 29 6.71 -8.59 -7.17
C LEU A 29 8.06 -8.66 -7.89
N ASP A 30 9.04 -9.37 -7.31
CA ASP A 30 10.34 -9.57 -7.93
C ASP A 30 10.21 -10.21 -9.30
N ARG A 31 9.43 -11.29 -9.42
CA ARG A 31 9.16 -11.95 -10.70
C ARG A 31 8.58 -10.97 -11.72
N LEU A 32 7.53 -10.22 -11.36
CA LEU A 32 6.87 -9.25 -12.26
C LEU A 32 7.82 -8.14 -12.71
N ILE A 33 8.67 -7.65 -11.82
CA ILE A 33 9.66 -6.61 -12.12
C ILE A 33 10.76 -7.17 -13.03
N GLN A 34 11.37 -8.31 -12.67
CA GLN A 34 12.49 -8.89 -13.43
C GLN A 34 12.07 -9.38 -14.81
N GLU A 35 10.82 -9.87 -14.99
CA GLU A 35 10.30 -10.22 -16.31
C GLU A 35 10.19 -9.01 -17.25
N ARG A 36 9.88 -7.83 -16.71
CA ARG A 36 9.70 -6.59 -17.50
C ARG A 36 10.95 -5.75 -17.60
N ARG A 37 11.82 -5.79 -16.59
CA ARG A 37 13.10 -5.09 -16.53
C ARG A 37 14.18 -6.00 -15.95
N PRO A 38 14.73 -6.91 -16.74
CA PRO A 38 15.81 -7.80 -16.28
C PRO A 38 17.00 -7.00 -15.73
N GLY A 39 17.44 -7.36 -14.54
CA GLY A 39 18.55 -6.69 -13.85
C GLY A 39 18.17 -5.41 -13.11
N ALA A 40 16.87 -5.13 -12.89
CA ALA A 40 16.41 -4.06 -12.02
C ALA A 40 17.05 -4.16 -10.64
N ARG A 41 17.55 -3.03 -10.12
CA ARG A 41 18.29 -2.95 -8.85
C ARG A 41 17.75 -1.92 -7.88
N THR A 42 17.20 -0.81 -8.38
CA THR A 42 16.67 0.27 -7.55
C THR A 42 15.16 0.17 -7.47
N LEU A 43 14.61 0.29 -6.26
CA LEU A 43 13.17 0.16 -6.01
C LEU A 43 12.70 1.20 -5.01
N LEU A 44 11.59 1.86 -5.35
CA LEU A 44 10.86 2.73 -4.44
C LEU A 44 9.51 2.09 -4.10
N ASP A 45 9.26 1.87 -2.81
CA ASP A 45 7.94 1.47 -2.28
C ASP A 45 7.21 2.70 -1.74
N VAL A 46 6.12 3.08 -2.42
CA VAL A 46 5.30 4.25 -2.08
C VAL A 46 4.14 3.83 -1.21
N ALA A 47 3.98 4.48 -0.06
CA ALA A 47 3.18 4.08 1.08
C ALA A 47 3.68 2.74 1.68
N CYS A 48 4.99 2.69 1.95
CA CYS A 48 5.70 1.50 2.37
C CYS A 48 5.32 1.02 3.79
N GLY A 49 4.63 1.85 4.57
CA GLY A 49 4.24 1.53 5.94
C GLY A 49 5.43 1.15 6.80
N THR A 50 5.37 -0.02 7.42
CA THR A 50 6.44 -0.58 8.28
C THR A 50 7.59 -1.22 7.49
N GLY A 51 7.58 -1.14 6.16
CA GLY A 51 8.59 -1.75 5.30
C GLY A 51 8.50 -3.27 5.17
N ALA A 52 7.34 -3.86 5.48
CA ALA A 52 7.17 -5.32 5.52
C ALA A 52 7.40 -6.00 4.15
N HIS A 53 7.02 -5.38 3.03
CA HIS A 53 7.35 -5.89 1.70
C HIS A 53 8.85 -5.74 1.39
N LEU A 54 9.43 -4.56 1.73
CA LEU A 54 10.83 -4.26 1.43
C LEU A 54 11.79 -5.22 2.12
N GLU A 55 11.44 -5.74 3.31
CA GLU A 55 12.25 -6.72 4.04
C GLU A 55 12.54 -7.99 3.21
N HIS A 56 11.63 -8.34 2.31
CA HIS A 56 11.72 -9.55 1.49
C HIS A 56 12.22 -9.29 0.05
N LEU A 57 12.39 -8.03 -0.35
CA LEU A 57 12.90 -7.63 -1.67
C LEU A 57 14.43 -7.47 -1.66
N THR A 58 15.13 -8.53 -1.28
CA THR A 58 16.58 -8.53 -0.99
C THR A 58 17.48 -8.32 -2.21
N GLY A 59 16.94 -8.42 -3.43
CA GLY A 59 17.67 -8.20 -4.69
C GLY A 59 17.84 -6.73 -5.08
N TYR A 60 17.24 -5.81 -4.31
CA TYR A 60 17.16 -4.39 -4.64
C TYR A 60 17.90 -3.51 -3.63
N GLU A 61 18.23 -2.29 -4.07
CA GLU A 61 18.56 -1.16 -3.20
C GLU A 61 17.24 -0.45 -2.87
N PRO A 62 16.56 -0.80 -1.73
CA PRO A 62 15.21 -0.36 -1.49
C PRO A 62 15.17 1.03 -0.87
N GLU A 63 14.23 1.84 -1.34
CA GLU A 63 13.81 3.07 -0.66
C GLU A 63 12.31 3.01 -0.40
N GLY A 64 11.86 3.64 0.68
CA GLY A 64 10.46 3.70 1.04
C GLY A 64 9.98 5.15 1.20
N LEU A 65 8.72 5.40 0.84
CA LEU A 65 8.05 6.67 1.12
C LEU A 65 6.74 6.36 1.85
N ASP A 66 6.49 7.05 2.94
CA ASP A 66 5.21 6.99 3.64
C ASP A 66 4.84 8.34 4.25
N LEU A 67 3.56 8.58 4.44
CA LEU A 67 3.05 9.80 5.06
C LEU A 67 3.20 9.78 6.58
N ASP A 68 3.23 8.59 7.19
CA ASP A 68 3.17 8.43 8.64
C ASP A 68 4.58 8.20 9.23
N PRO A 69 5.10 9.15 10.03
CA PRO A 69 6.43 9.03 10.62
C PRO A 69 6.54 7.90 11.66
N GLU A 70 5.43 7.45 12.28
CA GLU A 70 5.45 6.32 13.20
C GLU A 70 5.66 5.00 12.44
N MET A 71 5.00 4.85 11.28
CA MET A 71 5.27 3.75 10.36
C MET A 71 6.71 3.75 9.89
N LEU A 72 7.23 4.91 9.47
CA LEU A 72 8.62 5.05 9.05
C LEU A 72 9.63 4.79 10.17
N ALA A 73 9.28 5.08 11.42
CA ALA A 73 10.14 4.75 12.57
C ALA A 73 10.31 3.23 12.72
N ILE A 74 9.23 2.47 12.52
CA ILE A 74 9.25 1.00 12.51
C ILE A 74 10.05 0.48 11.31
N ALA A 75 9.80 1.03 10.11
CA ALA A 75 10.53 0.66 8.90
C ALA A 75 12.03 0.86 9.01
N ARG A 76 12.48 1.99 9.61
CA ARG A 76 13.91 2.26 9.87
C ARG A 76 14.54 1.28 10.87
N GLN A 77 13.78 0.80 11.85
CA GLN A 77 14.25 -0.24 12.77
C GLN A 77 14.39 -1.59 12.07
N ARG A 78 13.43 -1.92 11.18
CA ARG A 78 13.42 -3.17 10.41
C ARG A 78 14.54 -3.21 9.38
N LEU A 79 14.75 -2.11 8.66
CA LEU A 79 15.69 -2.00 7.55
C LEU A 79 16.65 -0.82 7.77
N PRO A 80 17.63 -0.94 8.66
CA PRO A 80 18.49 0.19 9.07
C PRO A 80 19.40 0.70 7.93
N ASN A 81 19.57 -0.06 6.87
CA ASN A 81 20.38 0.30 5.71
C ASN A 81 19.55 0.86 4.54
N ALA A 82 18.21 0.84 4.62
CA ALA A 82 17.35 1.41 3.60
C ALA A 82 17.09 2.91 3.84
N VAL A 83 16.77 3.63 2.79
CA VAL A 83 16.42 5.06 2.86
C VAL A 83 14.91 5.21 2.93
N PHE A 84 14.44 6.05 3.86
CA PHE A 84 13.01 6.31 4.06
C PHE A 84 12.70 7.79 4.05
N HIS A 85 11.71 8.16 3.23
CA HIS A 85 11.24 9.52 3.01
C HIS A 85 9.84 9.72 3.63
N GLU A 86 9.60 10.83 4.31
CA GLU A 86 8.25 11.23 4.72
C GLU A 86 7.63 12.06 3.58
N GLY A 87 6.46 11.64 3.06
CA GLY A 87 5.81 12.34 1.96
C GLY A 87 4.44 11.80 1.61
N ASP A 88 3.67 12.64 0.93
CA ASP A 88 2.35 12.31 0.39
C ASP A 88 2.51 11.70 -1.01
N MET A 89 1.97 10.49 -1.24
CA MET A 89 2.06 9.79 -2.53
C MET A 89 1.54 10.59 -3.72
N ALA A 90 0.63 11.54 -3.49
CA ALA A 90 0.08 12.38 -4.55
C ALA A 90 0.86 13.69 -4.79
N ASP A 91 1.87 13.97 -3.96
CA ASP A 91 2.65 15.22 -4.04
C ASP A 91 4.06 15.01 -3.46
N PHE A 92 4.88 14.19 -4.13
CA PHE A 92 6.28 14.01 -3.76
C PHE A 92 7.19 14.12 -4.98
N ASP A 93 8.41 14.59 -4.76
CA ASP A 93 9.50 14.57 -5.73
C ASP A 93 10.82 14.35 -5.00
N LEU A 94 11.43 13.19 -5.26
CA LEU A 94 12.71 12.81 -4.66
C LEU A 94 13.90 13.23 -5.52
N GLY A 95 13.67 13.84 -6.70
CA GLY A 95 14.72 14.22 -7.65
C GLY A 95 15.51 13.00 -8.16
N LYS A 96 14.96 11.80 -8.05
CA LYS A 96 15.60 10.52 -8.37
C LYS A 96 14.63 9.62 -9.12
N ARG A 97 15.17 8.70 -9.91
CA ARG A 97 14.40 7.68 -10.63
C ARG A 97 14.84 6.29 -10.21
N TYR A 98 13.94 5.31 -10.42
CA TYR A 98 14.12 3.94 -10.00
C TYR A 98 13.79 2.97 -11.13
N ASP A 99 14.42 1.79 -11.09
CA ASP A 99 14.09 0.69 -11.99
C ASP A 99 12.66 0.18 -11.78
N ALA A 100 12.20 0.23 -10.51
CA ALA A 100 10.84 -0.14 -10.16
C ALA A 100 10.25 0.83 -9.12
N VAL A 101 8.96 1.15 -9.27
CA VAL A 101 8.16 1.90 -8.29
C VAL A 101 6.92 1.08 -7.98
N VAL A 102 6.69 0.78 -6.71
CA VAL A 102 5.55 -0.03 -6.29
C VAL A 102 4.67 0.72 -5.29
N CYS A 103 3.36 0.44 -5.30
CA CYS A 103 2.42 0.92 -4.29
C CYS A 103 1.46 -0.23 -3.98
N MET A 104 1.73 -0.91 -2.88
CA MET A 104 1.08 -2.17 -2.55
C MET A 104 0.01 -2.02 -1.47
N PHE A 105 -0.70 -3.11 -1.23
CA PHE A 105 -1.69 -3.25 -0.17
C PHE A 105 -2.80 -2.21 -0.23
N SER A 106 -3.24 -1.89 -1.45
CA SER A 106 -4.36 -0.96 -1.70
C SER A 106 -4.15 0.46 -1.14
N SER A 107 -2.91 0.81 -0.80
CA SER A 107 -2.57 2.12 -0.21
C SER A 107 -2.95 3.29 -1.09
N VAL A 108 -2.97 3.09 -2.41
CA VAL A 108 -3.42 4.09 -3.39
C VAL A 108 -4.86 4.54 -3.14
N GLY A 109 -5.71 3.72 -2.52
CA GLY A 109 -7.09 4.09 -2.16
C GLY A 109 -7.18 5.29 -1.21
N TYR A 110 -6.16 5.53 -0.37
CA TYR A 110 -6.15 6.66 0.56
C TYR A 110 -6.11 8.04 -0.11
N VAL A 111 -5.89 8.12 -1.41
CA VAL A 111 -6.02 9.40 -2.14
C VAL A 111 -7.48 9.87 -2.25
N ARG A 112 -8.47 9.00 -2.09
CA ARG A 112 -9.92 9.20 -1.97
C ARG A 112 -10.64 9.78 -3.18
N ILE A 113 -10.05 10.70 -3.91
CA ILE A 113 -10.67 11.37 -5.05
C ILE A 113 -9.83 11.21 -6.32
N GLU A 114 -10.50 11.26 -7.48
CA GLU A 114 -9.90 10.96 -8.77
C GLU A 114 -8.75 11.91 -9.13
N ASP A 115 -8.85 13.21 -8.87
CA ASP A 115 -7.77 14.15 -9.14
C ASP A 115 -6.49 13.79 -8.39
N ARG A 116 -6.63 13.32 -7.15
CA ARG A 116 -5.48 12.86 -6.37
C ARG A 116 -4.98 11.49 -6.82
N LEU A 117 -5.85 10.61 -7.35
CA LEU A 117 -5.40 9.38 -8.00
C LEU A 117 -4.52 9.71 -9.21
N ARG A 118 -4.96 10.63 -10.07
CA ARG A 118 -4.16 11.10 -11.22
C ARG A 118 -2.82 11.69 -10.76
N SER A 119 -2.82 12.49 -9.70
CA SER A 119 -1.59 13.07 -9.13
C SER A 119 -0.66 11.99 -8.58
N ALA A 120 -1.18 11.00 -7.85
CA ALA A 120 -0.39 9.90 -7.30
C ALA A 120 0.24 9.07 -8.43
N ILE A 121 -0.54 8.66 -9.41
CA ILE A 121 -0.02 7.90 -10.56
C ILE A 121 1.02 8.70 -11.34
N ALA A 122 0.82 10.01 -11.54
CA ALA A 122 1.80 10.88 -12.18
C ALA A 122 3.10 10.99 -11.36
N ALA A 123 2.98 11.03 -10.01
CA ALA A 123 4.13 11.05 -9.13
C ALA A 123 4.91 9.72 -9.19
N LEU A 124 4.23 8.57 -9.18
CA LEU A 124 4.87 7.26 -9.38
C LEU A 124 5.60 7.21 -10.73
N ALA A 125 4.92 7.60 -11.82
CA ALA A 125 5.49 7.58 -13.17
C ALA A 125 6.72 8.47 -13.32
N ARG A 126 6.73 9.65 -12.70
CA ARG A 126 7.85 10.60 -12.73
C ARG A 126 9.13 10.02 -12.13
N HIS A 127 9.00 9.09 -11.20
CA HIS A 127 10.12 8.43 -10.53
C HIS A 127 10.58 7.15 -11.22
N LEU A 128 10.04 6.82 -12.38
CA LEU A 128 10.53 5.68 -13.18
C LEU A 128 11.70 6.07 -14.06
N GLU A 129 12.72 5.23 -14.12
CA GLU A 129 13.70 5.26 -15.19
C GLU A 129 13.06 4.97 -16.55
N PRO A 130 13.65 5.39 -17.68
CA PRO A 130 13.21 4.92 -18.99
C PRO A 130 13.12 3.39 -19.02
N GLY A 131 11.95 2.84 -19.41
CA GLY A 131 11.66 1.41 -19.35
C GLY A 131 11.49 0.84 -17.93
N GLY A 132 11.41 1.69 -16.91
CA GLY A 132 11.15 1.29 -15.53
C GLY A 132 9.75 0.70 -15.33
N VAL A 133 9.59 -0.10 -14.29
CA VAL A 133 8.36 -0.86 -14.00
C VAL A 133 7.58 -0.20 -12.87
N VAL A 134 6.27 -0.04 -13.04
CA VAL A 134 5.34 0.34 -11.97
C VAL A 134 4.43 -0.82 -11.62
N VAL A 135 4.20 -1.03 -10.31
CA VAL A 135 3.21 -2.00 -9.82
C VAL A 135 2.31 -1.33 -8.79
N VAL A 136 0.99 -1.37 -9.02
CA VAL A 136 0.01 -0.77 -8.10
C VAL A 136 -1.09 -1.78 -7.78
N GLU A 137 -1.25 -2.09 -6.49
CA GLU A 137 -2.39 -2.87 -5.99
C GLU A 137 -3.53 -1.91 -5.62
N PRO A 138 -4.69 -1.96 -6.33
CA PRO A 138 -5.82 -1.07 -6.08
C PRO A 138 -6.56 -1.41 -4.78
N TRP A 139 -7.39 -0.50 -4.32
CA TRP A 139 -8.51 -0.79 -3.42
C TRP A 139 -9.67 -1.39 -4.21
N LEU A 140 -10.71 -1.81 -3.52
CA LEU A 140 -11.93 -2.34 -4.13
C LEU A 140 -12.56 -1.34 -5.11
N SER A 141 -13.17 -1.86 -6.16
CA SER A 141 -13.96 -1.05 -7.09
C SER A 141 -15.33 -0.70 -6.49
N PRO A 142 -16.06 0.28 -7.06
CA PRO A 142 -17.42 0.57 -6.62
C PRO A 142 -18.37 -0.62 -6.75
N ASP A 143 -18.13 -1.51 -7.72
CA ASP A 143 -18.98 -2.69 -7.99
C ASP A 143 -18.69 -3.85 -7.01
N ASP A 144 -17.46 -3.93 -6.50
CA ASP A 144 -17.03 -4.96 -5.54
C ASP A 144 -17.32 -4.58 -4.09
N TRP A 145 -17.53 -3.29 -3.82
CA TRP A 145 -17.81 -2.81 -2.48
C TRP A 145 -19.18 -3.29 -1.99
N ARG A 146 -19.24 -3.69 -0.71
CA ARG A 146 -20.49 -4.15 -0.06
C ARG A 146 -20.69 -3.39 1.24
N ASP A 147 -21.67 -2.46 1.24
CA ASP A 147 -22.12 -1.78 2.46
C ASP A 147 -22.68 -2.80 3.47
N GLY A 148 -22.43 -2.56 4.75
CA GLY A 148 -22.85 -3.43 5.84
C GLY A 148 -22.04 -4.71 5.99
N HIS A 149 -20.98 -4.93 5.18
CA HIS A 149 -20.08 -6.07 5.39
C HIS A 149 -19.40 -5.95 6.76
N VAL A 150 -19.44 -7.05 7.53
CA VAL A 150 -18.81 -7.14 8.85
C VAL A 150 -17.47 -7.86 8.71
N GLY A 151 -16.38 -7.16 8.97
CA GLY A 151 -15.03 -7.72 9.00
C GLY A 151 -14.56 -7.95 10.43
N ALA A 152 -13.76 -9.01 10.65
CA ALA A 152 -13.14 -9.27 11.94
C ALA A 152 -11.75 -9.90 11.78
N VAL A 153 -10.82 -9.51 12.66
CA VAL A 153 -9.48 -10.12 12.81
C VAL A 153 -9.26 -10.37 14.30
N PHE A 154 -8.80 -11.57 14.62
CA PHE A 154 -8.49 -11.98 15.99
C PHE A 154 -7.04 -12.45 16.05
N ILE A 155 -6.26 -11.88 16.97
CA ILE A 155 -4.88 -12.28 17.25
C ILE A 155 -4.83 -12.85 18.65
N ASP A 156 -4.27 -14.06 18.76
CA ASP A 156 -4.11 -14.77 20.04
C ASP A 156 -2.63 -15.19 20.18
N LYS A 157 -1.80 -14.29 20.71
CA LYS A 157 -0.40 -14.54 21.06
C LYS A 157 -0.25 -14.54 22.59
N PRO A 158 0.82 -15.13 23.16
CA PRO A 158 0.98 -15.21 24.62
C PRO A 158 0.78 -13.88 25.36
N GLU A 159 1.40 -12.80 24.88
CA GLU A 159 1.40 -11.48 25.53
C GLU A 159 0.62 -10.41 24.76
N LEU A 160 -0.10 -10.78 23.67
CA LEU A 160 -0.86 -9.85 22.85
C LEU A 160 -2.13 -10.50 22.32
N LYS A 161 -3.28 -9.97 22.76
CA LYS A 161 -4.59 -10.37 22.27
C LYS A 161 -5.22 -9.19 21.56
N ILE A 162 -5.70 -9.38 20.33
CA ILE A 162 -6.38 -8.32 19.58
C ILE A 162 -7.69 -8.87 19.05
N ALA A 163 -8.79 -8.15 19.30
CA ALA A 163 -10.01 -8.25 18.53
C ALA A 163 -10.20 -6.94 17.77
N ARG A 164 -10.20 -7.01 16.45
CA ARG A 164 -10.49 -5.88 15.57
C ARG A 164 -11.71 -6.21 14.72
N MET A 165 -12.71 -5.36 14.74
CA MET A 165 -13.93 -5.53 13.95
C MET A 165 -14.30 -4.22 13.27
N ASN A 166 -15.01 -4.31 12.16
CA ASN A 166 -15.57 -3.17 11.46
C ASN A 166 -16.88 -3.52 10.78
N VAL A 167 -17.67 -2.48 10.50
CA VAL A 167 -18.79 -2.54 9.57
C VAL A 167 -18.46 -1.59 8.41
N ALA A 168 -18.54 -2.11 7.20
CA ALA A 168 -18.26 -1.35 6.00
C ALA A 168 -19.40 -0.38 5.69
N ALA A 169 -19.08 0.87 5.36
CA ALA A 169 -20.00 1.89 4.88
C ALA A 169 -19.37 2.67 3.72
N ARG A 170 -20.15 3.49 3.00
CA ARG A 170 -19.60 4.42 2.01
C ARG A 170 -20.36 5.74 1.98
N ASP A 171 -19.66 6.78 1.55
CA ASP A 171 -20.23 8.07 1.15
C ASP A 171 -19.83 8.35 -0.31
N GLY A 172 -20.79 8.27 -1.21
CA GLY A 172 -20.54 8.37 -2.65
C GLY A 172 -19.55 7.31 -3.14
N ASN A 173 -18.39 7.76 -3.64
CA ASN A 173 -17.29 6.91 -4.11
C ASN A 173 -16.16 6.77 -3.07
N VAL A 174 -16.43 7.02 -1.80
CA VAL A 174 -15.48 6.82 -0.71
C VAL A 174 -15.99 5.74 0.21
N SER A 175 -15.23 4.66 0.36
CA SER A 175 -15.47 3.63 1.35
C SER A 175 -15.05 4.12 2.72
N ILE A 176 -15.84 3.78 3.74
CA ILE A 176 -15.60 4.12 5.13
C ILE A 176 -15.44 2.83 5.91
N VAL A 177 -14.34 2.70 6.64
CA VAL A 177 -14.05 1.54 7.50
C VAL A 177 -13.60 2.06 8.86
N ASP A 178 -14.50 1.96 9.83
CA ASP A 178 -14.21 2.25 11.23
C ASP A 178 -13.80 0.96 11.93
N PHE A 179 -12.51 0.82 12.23
CA PHE A 179 -12.00 -0.33 12.97
C PHE A 179 -12.12 -0.09 14.47
N GLU A 180 -12.90 -0.94 15.14
CA GLU A 180 -12.96 -1.04 16.60
C GLU A 180 -11.90 -2.03 17.07
N TYR A 181 -10.97 -1.57 17.90
CA TYR A 181 -9.92 -2.38 18.49
C TYR A 181 -10.18 -2.64 19.99
N LEU A 182 -10.01 -3.88 20.39
CA LEU A 182 -9.83 -4.28 21.78
C LEU A 182 -8.49 -5.00 21.88
N VAL A 183 -7.55 -4.45 22.64
CA VAL A 183 -6.17 -4.93 22.73
C VAL A 183 -5.85 -5.28 24.18
N GLY A 184 -5.49 -6.53 24.43
CA GLY A 184 -5.05 -7.03 25.73
C GLY A 184 -3.55 -7.30 25.73
N THR A 185 -2.86 -6.80 26.74
CA THR A 185 -1.45 -7.05 27.05
C THR A 185 -1.30 -7.34 28.56
N PRO A 186 -0.12 -7.75 29.04
CA PRO A 186 0.12 -7.89 30.48
C PRO A 186 -0.14 -6.61 31.29
N ASP A 187 -0.03 -5.43 30.65
CA ASP A 187 -0.25 -4.13 31.28
C ASP A 187 -1.74 -3.74 31.38
N GLY A 188 -2.63 -4.45 30.69
CA GLY A 188 -4.07 -4.22 30.76
C GLY A 188 -4.79 -4.34 29.41
N ILE A 189 -6.02 -3.81 29.38
CA ILE A 189 -6.88 -3.82 28.18
C ILE A 189 -7.13 -2.39 27.72
N GLU A 190 -6.85 -2.15 26.44
CA GLU A 190 -7.09 -0.87 25.76
C GLU A 190 -8.20 -1.05 24.70
N ARG A 191 -9.05 -0.02 24.54
CA ARG A 191 -10.02 0.09 23.43
C ARG A 191 -9.80 1.40 22.70
N PHE A 192 -9.82 1.32 21.35
CA PHE A 192 -9.78 2.51 20.49
C PHE A 192 -10.39 2.24 19.13
N THR A 193 -10.66 3.31 18.39
CA THR A 193 -11.20 3.28 17.03
C THR A 193 -10.23 3.94 16.06
N GLU A 194 -10.13 3.42 14.85
CA GLU A 194 -9.45 4.07 13.74
C GLU A 194 -10.39 4.21 12.56
N HIS A 195 -10.42 5.41 11.99
CA HIS A 195 -11.26 5.79 10.86
C HIS A 195 -10.45 5.76 9.56
N HIS A 196 -10.91 4.98 8.59
CA HIS A 196 -10.28 4.86 7.28
C HIS A 196 -11.26 5.25 6.18
N GLU A 197 -10.80 6.13 5.29
CA GLU A 197 -11.51 6.52 4.08
C GLU A 197 -10.66 6.19 2.85
N LEU A 198 -11.20 5.36 1.94
CA LEU A 198 -10.51 4.97 0.71
C LEU A 198 -11.42 5.21 -0.50
N GLY A 199 -10.87 5.76 -1.57
CA GLY A 199 -11.57 5.97 -2.83
C GLY A 199 -11.88 4.63 -3.50
N LEU A 200 -13.13 4.51 -3.92
CA LEU A 200 -13.62 3.43 -4.77
C LEU A 200 -13.46 3.89 -6.22
N PHE A 201 -12.38 3.45 -6.87
CA PHE A 201 -12.10 3.81 -8.26
C PHE A 201 -12.40 2.65 -9.19
N THR A 202 -12.91 2.97 -10.39
CA THR A 202 -13.12 1.99 -11.45
C THR A 202 -11.80 1.62 -12.12
N ILE A 203 -11.78 0.47 -12.79
CA ILE A 203 -10.62 0.05 -13.61
C ILE A 203 -10.28 1.14 -14.66
N GLU A 204 -11.29 1.73 -15.30
CA GLU A 204 -11.07 2.76 -16.32
C GLU A 204 -10.40 4.03 -15.74
N GLN A 205 -10.78 4.46 -14.52
CA GLN A 205 -10.14 5.60 -13.87
C GLN A 205 -8.64 5.36 -13.61
N TYR A 206 -8.25 4.13 -13.20
CA TYR A 206 -6.84 3.77 -13.10
C TYR A 206 -6.14 3.78 -14.46
N LEU A 207 -6.73 3.13 -15.47
CA LEU A 207 -6.15 3.06 -16.82
C LEU A 207 -5.99 4.46 -17.45
N GLU A 208 -6.96 5.35 -17.25
CA GLU A 208 -6.85 6.74 -17.69
C GLU A 208 -5.75 7.51 -16.96
N ALA A 209 -5.62 7.32 -15.64
CA ALA A 209 -4.57 7.95 -14.85
C ALA A 209 -3.17 7.52 -15.33
N PHE A 210 -2.96 6.22 -15.57
CA PHE A 210 -1.70 5.72 -16.10
C PHE A 210 -1.43 6.20 -17.53
N ARG A 211 -2.44 6.18 -18.40
CA ARG A 211 -2.33 6.70 -19.78
C ARG A 211 -1.95 8.18 -19.80
N ALA A 212 -2.59 8.99 -18.93
CA ALA A 212 -2.27 10.41 -18.79
C ALA A 212 -0.84 10.66 -18.27
N ALA A 213 -0.30 9.73 -17.48
CA ALA A 213 1.08 9.75 -16.98
C ALA A 213 2.12 9.18 -17.98
N GLY A 214 1.68 8.73 -19.18
CA GLY A 214 2.56 8.17 -20.20
C GLY A 214 3.07 6.77 -19.90
N VAL A 215 2.33 5.99 -19.10
CA VAL A 215 2.67 4.61 -18.75
C VAL A 215 1.64 3.67 -19.32
N GLU A 216 2.09 2.66 -20.07
CA GLU A 216 1.24 1.56 -20.50
C GLU A 216 1.16 0.51 -19.39
N VAL A 217 -0.05 0.13 -18.99
CA VAL A 217 -0.27 -0.87 -17.95
C VAL A 217 -1.19 -1.98 -18.42
N GLU A 218 -0.94 -3.18 -17.89
CA GLU A 218 -1.82 -4.33 -17.91
C GLU A 218 -2.57 -4.38 -16.56
N HIS A 219 -3.83 -4.79 -16.60
CA HIS A 219 -4.63 -5.04 -15.40
C HIS A 219 -4.85 -6.54 -15.24
N ASP A 220 -4.30 -7.11 -14.16
CA ASP A 220 -4.63 -8.45 -13.70
C ASP A 220 -5.81 -8.34 -12.72
N PRO A 221 -6.99 -8.93 -13.01
CA PRO A 221 -8.15 -8.81 -12.14
C PRO A 221 -8.01 -9.58 -10.82
N GLU A 222 -7.15 -10.57 -10.76
CA GLU A 222 -6.94 -11.37 -9.54
C GLU A 222 -6.04 -10.63 -8.55
N GLY A 223 -4.80 -10.36 -8.93
CA GLY A 223 -3.81 -9.76 -8.03
C GLY A 223 -3.57 -10.57 -6.75
N PRO A 224 -2.74 -10.09 -5.82
CA PRO A 224 -2.37 -10.83 -4.61
C PRO A 224 -3.54 -11.12 -3.65
N MET A 225 -4.56 -10.26 -3.65
CA MET A 225 -5.70 -10.32 -2.70
C MET A 225 -7.07 -10.36 -3.40
N GLY A 226 -7.12 -10.70 -4.68
CA GLY A 226 -8.37 -10.70 -5.45
C GLY A 226 -8.96 -9.30 -5.66
N ARG A 227 -8.12 -8.25 -5.62
CA ARG A 227 -8.51 -6.85 -5.83
C ARG A 227 -7.98 -6.29 -7.14
N GLY A 228 -7.22 -7.10 -7.87
CA GLY A 228 -6.52 -6.71 -9.08
C GLY A 228 -5.09 -6.21 -8.81
N LEU A 229 -4.35 -6.05 -9.90
CA LEU A 229 -3.00 -5.49 -9.91
C LEU A 229 -2.78 -4.77 -11.24
N TYR A 230 -2.23 -3.56 -11.18
CA TYR A 230 -1.77 -2.84 -12.36
C TYR A 230 -0.26 -2.99 -12.46
N VAL A 231 0.22 -3.49 -13.59
CA VAL A 231 1.65 -3.65 -13.87
C VAL A 231 1.97 -2.97 -15.20
N GLY A 232 2.89 -2.02 -15.18
CA GLY A 232 3.20 -1.23 -16.37
C GLY A 232 4.67 -0.91 -16.53
N ARG A 233 4.98 -0.29 -17.67
CA ARG A 233 6.32 0.21 -17.99
C ARG A 233 6.27 1.65 -18.48
N ALA A 234 7.24 2.45 -18.04
CA ALA A 234 7.51 3.73 -18.68
C ALA A 234 8.04 3.52 -20.11
N ALA A 235 7.82 4.49 -20.97
CA ALA A 235 8.47 4.51 -22.30
C ALA A 235 10.00 4.39 -22.17
N PRO A 236 10.68 3.75 -23.15
CA PRO A 236 12.13 3.60 -23.17
C PRO A 236 12.87 4.95 -23.26
#